data_e3c3ea61f28e2000abe9fa093a351488
#
_entry.id   e3c3ea61f28e2000abe9fa093a351488
#
_cell.length_a   1.000
_cell.length_b   1.000
_cell.length_c   1.000
_cell.angle_alpha   90.00
_cell.angle_beta   90.00
_cell.angle_gamma   90.00
#
_symmetry.space_group_name_H-M   'P 1'
#
loop_
_entity.id
_entity.type
_entity.pdbx_description
1 polymer ?
#
loop_
_entity_poly.entity_id
_entity_poly.type
_entity_poly.pdbx_seq_one_letter_code
_entity_poly.pdbx_strand_id
1 'polypeptide(L)'
;LEGHNKLLLLAPIETKSFVFSDTIVLYQDMPKGPVALQAPTINVFLGEACYLLRLAFERGIPLRGAVSYGDYYIQEDRGCFIGYPVIEAHNIESKQNWSGATICKSAWDKLYSLQNESMRMEGEWRGFDLRGFFSPLNNPLWVKYPIPYESSNINGIALCWHDVILDFMCLNKISGISTNDFGQYVREKFEAHGKTIDNNDDKTKKKIENTAAFLGIMQTQYSLLKKSLSGEL
;
A
#
# COMPACT_ATOMS: atom_id res chain seq x y z
N LEU A 1 -13.18 -20.98 37.27
CA LEU A 1 -12.81 -20.78 35.85
C LEU A 1 -13.19 -19.36 35.46
N GLU A 2 -12.44 -18.37 35.96
CA GLU A 2 -12.58 -17.00 35.55
C GLU A 2 -11.71 -16.77 34.32
N GLY A 3 -12.33 -16.83 33.14
CA GLY A 3 -11.73 -16.46 31.89
C GLY A 3 -11.44 -14.96 31.89
N HIS A 4 -10.21 -14.58 32.09
CA HIS A 4 -9.76 -13.21 31.89
C HIS A 4 -9.78 -12.92 30.38
N ASN A 5 -10.93 -12.46 29.89
CA ASN A 5 -11.00 -11.70 28.66
C ASN A 5 -10.27 -10.36 28.90
N LYS A 6 -8.95 -10.38 28.88
CA LYS A 6 -8.17 -9.17 28.61
C LYS A 6 -8.43 -8.78 27.17
N LEU A 7 -9.50 -8.03 26.95
CA LEU A 7 -9.62 -7.23 25.75
C LEU A 7 -8.34 -6.35 25.74
N LEU A 8 -7.40 -6.69 24.85
CA LEU A 8 -6.32 -5.76 24.52
C LEU A 8 -7.02 -4.52 23.98
N LEU A 9 -7.13 -3.50 24.82
CA LEU A 9 -7.42 -2.14 24.39
C LEU A 9 -6.23 -1.77 23.50
N LEU A 10 -6.36 -2.07 22.22
CA LEU A 10 -5.47 -1.54 21.20
C LEU A 10 -5.56 -0.01 21.39
N ALA A 11 -4.44 0.61 21.66
CA ALA A 11 -4.36 2.06 21.54
C ALA A 11 -4.95 2.43 20.19
N PRO A 12 -5.74 3.50 20.07
CA PRO A 12 -6.34 3.87 18.82
C PRO A 12 -5.25 3.95 17.76
N ILE A 13 -5.34 3.05 16.77
CA ILE A 13 -4.43 3.05 15.62
C ILE A 13 -4.92 4.23 14.78
N GLU A 14 -4.19 5.32 14.79
CA GLU A 14 -4.55 6.54 14.08
C GLU A 14 -3.48 6.87 13.04
N THR A 15 -3.85 6.79 11.79
CA THR A 15 -3.03 7.34 10.70
C THR A 15 -3.36 8.81 10.56
N LYS A 16 -2.34 9.63 10.64
CA LYS A 16 -2.43 11.07 10.44
C LYS A 16 -2.04 11.43 9.02
N SER A 17 -2.52 12.57 8.55
CA SER A 17 -2.18 13.08 7.23
C SER A 17 -1.78 14.54 7.27
N PHE A 18 -0.85 14.88 6.40
CA PHE A 18 -0.43 16.24 6.16
C PHE A 18 -0.38 16.50 4.65
N VAL A 19 -0.93 17.62 4.21
CA VAL A 19 -0.95 18.01 2.79
C VAL A 19 -0.06 19.23 2.60
N PHE A 20 0.89 19.11 1.71
CA PHE A 20 1.81 20.17 1.35
C PHE A 20 1.92 20.28 -0.16
N SER A 21 1.46 21.41 -0.72
CA SER A 21 1.39 21.62 -2.18
C SER A 21 0.63 20.48 -2.87
N ASP A 22 1.30 19.72 -3.71
CA ASP A 22 0.80 18.55 -4.45
C ASP A 22 1.16 17.19 -3.80
N THR A 23 1.69 17.26 -2.59
CA THR A 23 2.15 16.08 -1.82
C THR A 23 1.24 15.80 -0.65
N ILE A 24 0.85 14.54 -0.49
CA ILE A 24 0.12 14.04 0.67
C ILE A 24 1.08 13.13 1.44
N VAL A 25 1.30 13.44 2.71
CA VAL A 25 2.09 12.61 3.63
C VAL A 25 1.13 11.93 4.59
N LEU A 26 1.11 10.61 4.57
CA LEU A 26 0.50 9.81 5.63
C LEU A 26 1.59 9.38 6.61
N TYR A 27 1.31 9.44 7.90
CA TYR A 27 2.25 9.00 8.91
C TYR A 27 1.54 8.39 10.11
N GLN A 28 2.22 7.48 10.77
CA GLN A 28 1.71 6.76 11.91
C GLN A 28 2.84 6.35 12.83
N ASP A 29 2.64 6.53 14.13
CA ASP A 29 3.58 6.07 15.13
C ASP A 29 3.47 4.55 15.31
N MET A 30 4.62 3.88 15.27
CA MET A 30 4.68 2.46 15.54
C MET A 30 4.65 2.23 17.06
N PRO A 31 3.69 1.43 17.58
CA PRO A 31 3.66 1.12 19.01
C PRO A 31 4.92 0.38 19.43
N LYS A 32 5.43 0.74 20.61
CA LYS A 32 6.49 -0.02 21.27
C LYS A 32 5.88 -1.30 21.85
N GLY A 33 6.54 -2.43 21.69
CA GLY A 33 6.06 -3.68 22.26
C GLY A 33 6.10 -4.86 21.29
N PRO A 34 5.34 -5.93 21.58
CA PRO A 34 5.39 -7.17 20.82
C PRO A 34 4.85 -7.01 19.39
N VAL A 35 5.26 -7.92 18.53
CA VAL A 35 4.84 -7.96 17.12
C VAL A 35 3.31 -8.01 16.96
N ALA A 36 2.60 -8.61 17.92
CA ALA A 36 1.14 -8.66 17.94
C ALA A 36 0.45 -7.28 17.98
N LEU A 37 1.13 -6.25 18.45
CA LEU A 37 0.66 -4.86 18.41
C LEU A 37 1.12 -4.15 17.14
N GLN A 38 2.33 -4.43 16.69
CA GLN A 38 2.95 -3.74 15.55
C GLN A 38 2.37 -4.21 14.21
N ALA A 39 2.09 -5.50 14.05
CA ALA A 39 1.60 -6.06 12.80
C ALA A 39 0.23 -5.48 12.37
N PRO A 40 -0.80 -5.42 13.23
CA PRO A 40 -2.06 -4.76 12.89
C PRO A 40 -1.87 -3.29 12.55
N THR A 41 -1.00 -2.57 13.28
CA THR A 41 -0.71 -1.15 13.05
C THR A 41 -0.20 -0.92 11.63
N ILE A 42 0.79 -1.71 11.19
CA ILE A 42 1.32 -1.62 9.82
C ILE A 42 0.24 -1.94 8.78
N ASN A 43 -0.56 -2.99 9.01
CA ASN A 43 -1.59 -3.38 8.06
C ASN A 43 -2.67 -2.32 7.90
N VAL A 44 -3.09 -1.67 9.00
CA VAL A 44 -4.02 -0.54 8.92
C VAL A 44 -3.41 0.59 8.10
N PHE A 45 -2.17 0.99 8.40
CA PHE A 45 -1.48 2.04 7.66
C PHE A 45 -1.36 1.74 6.16
N LEU A 46 -0.92 0.52 5.80
CA LEU A 46 -0.82 0.12 4.40
C LEU A 46 -2.20 0.06 3.73
N GLY A 47 -3.22 -0.41 4.43
CA GLY A 47 -4.60 -0.41 3.95
C GLY A 47 -5.12 0.99 3.64
N GLU A 48 -4.86 1.96 4.52
CA GLU A 48 -5.25 3.36 4.31
C GLU A 48 -4.47 4.01 3.16
N ALA A 49 -3.18 3.69 3.02
CA ALA A 49 -2.39 4.13 1.87
C ALA A 49 -2.95 3.57 0.55
N CYS A 50 -3.32 2.29 0.52
CA CYS A 50 -3.98 1.67 -0.63
C CYS A 50 -5.33 2.33 -0.93
N TYR A 51 -6.12 2.60 0.11
CA TYR A 51 -7.41 3.28 -0.03
C TYR A 51 -7.27 4.68 -0.62
N LEU A 52 -6.29 5.47 -0.13
CA LEU A 52 -6.00 6.80 -0.67
C LEU A 52 -5.62 6.73 -2.15
N LEU A 53 -4.70 5.83 -2.52
CA LEU A 53 -4.27 5.66 -3.91
C LEU A 53 -5.45 5.35 -4.83
N ARG A 54 -6.30 4.40 -4.40
CA ARG A 54 -7.50 4.04 -5.14
C ARG A 54 -8.47 5.19 -5.28
N LEU A 55 -8.82 5.83 -4.15
CA LEU A 55 -9.78 6.91 -4.12
C LEU A 55 -9.37 8.08 -5.02
N ALA A 56 -8.08 8.43 -4.99
CA ALA A 56 -7.51 9.46 -5.85
C ALA A 56 -7.57 9.04 -7.32
N PHE A 57 -7.15 7.80 -7.63
CA PHE A 57 -7.16 7.28 -8.98
C PHE A 57 -8.57 7.26 -9.58
N GLU A 58 -9.58 6.77 -8.84
CA GLU A 58 -10.97 6.76 -9.27
C GLU A 58 -11.50 8.17 -9.60
N ARG A 59 -10.99 9.18 -8.89
CA ARG A 59 -11.31 10.58 -9.14
C ARG A 59 -10.45 11.24 -10.25
N GLY A 60 -9.64 10.47 -10.97
CA GLY A 60 -8.77 11.00 -12.02
C GLY A 60 -7.56 11.78 -11.50
N ILE A 61 -7.12 11.47 -10.28
CA ILE A 61 -5.91 12.02 -9.66
C ILE A 61 -4.90 10.87 -9.48
N PRO A 62 -4.16 10.50 -10.55
CA PRO A 62 -3.20 9.41 -10.47
C PRO A 62 -2.01 9.81 -9.60
N LEU A 63 -1.91 9.22 -8.42
CA LEU A 63 -0.84 9.47 -7.46
C LEU A 63 0.32 8.49 -7.63
N ARG A 64 1.52 8.95 -7.27
CA ARG A 64 2.68 8.13 -6.99
C ARG A 64 2.97 8.18 -5.50
N GLY A 65 3.60 7.13 -4.97
CA GLY A 65 3.93 7.11 -3.56
C GLY A 65 5.07 6.15 -3.22
N ALA A 66 5.55 6.29 -1.99
CA ALA A 66 6.48 5.35 -1.39
C ALA A 66 6.22 5.25 0.11
N VAL A 67 6.36 4.05 0.64
CA VAL A 67 6.24 3.78 2.08
C VAL A 67 7.61 3.52 2.65
N SER A 68 7.99 4.27 3.67
CA SER A 68 9.27 4.16 4.36
C SER A 68 9.06 3.99 5.87
N TYR A 69 10.10 3.59 6.59
CA TYR A 69 10.08 3.39 8.02
C TYR A 69 11.34 3.99 8.67
N GLY A 70 11.17 4.62 9.82
CA GLY A 70 12.27 5.17 10.61
C GLY A 70 11.82 6.34 11.49
N ASP A 71 12.77 6.91 12.19
CA ASP A 71 12.52 8.05 13.05
C ASP A 71 12.27 9.31 12.23
N TYR A 72 11.26 10.08 12.66
CA TYR A 72 10.88 11.33 12.04
C TYR A 72 10.51 12.38 13.10
N TYR A 73 10.58 13.64 12.71
CA TYR A 73 10.13 14.77 13.49
C TYR A 73 9.07 15.56 12.70
N ILE A 74 7.95 15.83 13.36
CA ILE A 74 6.85 16.60 12.79
C ILE A 74 6.57 17.80 13.69
N GLN A 75 6.40 18.95 13.05
CA GLN A 75 5.84 20.15 13.64
C GLN A 75 4.73 20.66 12.73
N GLU A 76 3.51 20.21 12.99
CA GLU A 76 2.34 20.42 12.12
C GLU A 76 2.01 21.92 11.95
N ASP A 77 2.08 22.70 13.04
CA ASP A 77 1.81 24.15 13.05
C ASP A 77 2.77 24.95 12.16
N ARG A 78 3.95 24.43 11.91
CA ARG A 78 4.97 25.03 11.03
C ARG A 78 5.15 24.34 9.70
N GLY A 79 4.36 23.34 9.41
CA GLY A 79 4.49 22.55 8.20
C GLY A 79 5.87 21.88 8.06
N CYS A 80 6.50 21.53 9.18
CA CYS A 80 7.84 20.95 9.19
C CYS A 80 7.74 19.42 9.36
N PHE A 81 8.30 18.71 8.40
CA PHE A 81 8.36 17.25 8.39
C PHE A 81 9.77 16.81 8.01
N ILE A 82 10.53 16.27 8.97
CA ILE A 82 11.95 15.96 8.80
C ILE A 82 12.22 14.53 9.28
N GLY A 83 13.04 13.80 8.54
CA GLY A 83 13.52 12.48 8.94
C GLY A 83 14.01 11.68 7.75
N TYR A 84 14.81 10.66 8.01
CA TYR A 84 15.30 9.76 6.98
C TYR A 84 14.16 9.13 6.15
N PRO A 85 13.05 8.63 6.76
CA PRO A 85 11.96 8.04 5.98
C PRO A 85 11.34 9.01 4.99
N VAL A 86 11.27 10.31 5.30
CA VAL A 86 10.74 11.32 4.37
C VAL A 86 11.63 11.44 3.14
N ILE A 87 12.95 11.51 3.37
CA ILE A 87 13.95 11.62 2.30
C ILE A 87 13.96 10.35 1.45
N GLU A 88 13.93 9.17 2.08
CA GLU A 88 13.90 7.89 1.37
C GLU A 88 12.65 7.77 0.49
N ALA A 89 11.46 8.04 1.06
CA ALA A 89 10.20 7.98 0.33
C ALA A 89 10.19 8.93 -0.86
N HIS A 90 10.59 10.19 -0.68
CA HIS A 90 10.66 11.17 -1.75
C HIS A 90 11.64 10.76 -2.86
N ASN A 91 12.83 10.29 -2.52
CA ASN A 91 13.84 9.84 -3.48
C ASN A 91 13.39 8.63 -4.31
N ILE A 92 12.57 7.78 -3.74
CA ILE A 92 12.01 6.60 -4.43
C ILE A 92 10.79 6.99 -5.25
N GLU A 93 9.85 7.76 -4.68
CA GLU A 93 8.64 8.19 -5.35
C GLU A 93 8.96 8.98 -6.63
N SER A 94 9.86 9.98 -6.53
CA SER A 94 10.19 10.89 -7.63
C SER A 94 10.72 10.19 -8.89
N LYS A 95 11.29 9.01 -8.75
CA LYS A 95 11.84 8.22 -9.87
C LYS A 95 10.83 7.29 -10.53
N GLN A 96 9.68 7.05 -9.91
CA GLN A 96 8.68 6.11 -10.42
C GLN A 96 7.97 6.65 -11.66
N ASN A 97 7.70 5.78 -12.61
CA ASN A 97 7.05 6.11 -13.88
C ASN A 97 5.72 5.36 -14.04
N TRP A 98 4.83 5.50 -13.07
CA TRP A 98 3.49 4.90 -13.03
C TRP A 98 2.59 5.65 -12.04
N SER A 99 1.29 5.26 -11.93
CA SER A 99 0.45 5.57 -10.77
C SER A 99 0.41 4.36 -9.85
N GLY A 100 0.95 4.52 -8.66
CA GLY A 100 1.09 3.44 -7.69
C GLY A 100 2.08 3.80 -6.59
N ALA A 101 2.32 2.88 -5.66
CA ALA A 101 3.29 3.09 -4.61
C ALA A 101 4.14 1.84 -4.35
N THR A 102 5.38 2.08 -3.91
CA THR A 102 6.32 1.03 -3.54
C THR A 102 6.66 1.08 -2.05
N ILE A 103 7.04 -0.07 -1.50
CA ILE A 103 7.57 -0.19 -0.14
C ILE A 103 9.09 -0.03 -0.23
N CYS A 104 9.62 1.00 0.44
CA CYS A 104 11.04 1.27 0.53
C CYS A 104 11.78 0.18 1.31
N LYS A 105 13.10 0.17 1.18
CA LYS A 105 13.92 -0.84 1.86
C LYS A 105 13.76 -0.78 3.38
N SER A 106 13.72 0.39 3.98
CA SER A 106 13.54 0.56 5.44
C SER A 106 12.25 -0.08 5.95
N ALA A 107 11.14 0.19 5.26
CA ALA A 107 9.84 -0.39 5.60
C ALA A 107 9.79 -1.90 5.35
N TRP A 108 10.41 -2.37 4.26
CA TRP A 108 10.52 -3.79 3.98
C TRP A 108 11.35 -4.55 5.01
N ASP A 109 12.49 -4.01 5.42
CA ASP A 109 13.34 -4.59 6.46
C ASP A 109 12.57 -4.70 7.79
N LYS A 110 11.76 -3.69 8.12
CA LYS A 110 10.89 -3.72 9.31
C LYS A 110 9.83 -4.81 9.20
N LEU A 111 9.12 -4.92 8.07
CA LEU A 111 8.13 -5.97 7.82
C LEU A 111 8.75 -7.36 7.93
N TYR A 112 9.92 -7.56 7.34
CA TYR A 112 10.65 -8.83 7.39
C TYR A 112 11.11 -9.19 8.81
N SER A 113 11.55 -8.19 9.59
CA SER A 113 11.89 -8.38 11.00
C SER A 113 10.68 -8.86 11.82
N LEU A 114 9.53 -8.21 11.62
CA LEU A 114 8.29 -8.59 12.32
C LEU A 114 7.78 -9.98 11.90
N GLN A 115 7.92 -10.33 10.62
CA GLN A 115 7.61 -11.68 10.14
C GLN A 115 8.47 -12.74 10.86
N ASN A 116 9.78 -12.51 10.92
CA ASN A 116 10.68 -13.45 11.61
C ASN A 116 10.41 -13.55 13.10
N GLU A 117 10.06 -12.44 13.75
CA GLU A 117 9.67 -12.42 15.15
C GLU A 117 8.35 -13.17 15.37
N SER A 118 7.35 -12.98 14.51
CA SER A 118 6.06 -13.66 14.59
C SER A 118 6.19 -15.20 14.48
N MET A 119 7.15 -15.68 13.68
CA MET A 119 7.43 -17.11 13.54
C MET A 119 8.08 -17.73 14.79
N ARG A 120 8.70 -16.90 15.65
CA ARG A 120 9.35 -17.34 16.89
C ARG A 120 8.45 -17.19 18.12
N MET A 121 7.25 -16.63 17.97
CA MET A 121 6.33 -16.43 19.09
C MET A 121 5.87 -17.77 19.68
N GLU A 122 6.02 -17.89 21.01
CA GLU A 122 5.58 -19.01 21.80
C GLU A 122 4.58 -18.55 22.88
N GLY A 123 3.81 -19.48 23.45
CA GLY A 123 2.93 -19.22 24.59
C GLY A 123 1.54 -18.68 24.22
N GLU A 124 1.04 -17.72 24.99
CA GLU A 124 -0.35 -17.21 24.90
C GLU A 124 -0.75 -16.66 23.52
N TRP A 125 0.22 -16.29 22.69
CA TRP A 125 0.01 -15.74 21.35
C TRP A 125 -0.06 -16.80 20.26
N ARG A 126 0.08 -18.09 20.58
CA ARG A 126 0.01 -19.19 19.60
C ARG A 126 -1.31 -19.25 18.81
N GLY A 127 -2.39 -18.70 19.36
CA GLY A 127 -3.69 -18.65 18.68
C GLY A 127 -3.82 -17.51 17.66
N PHE A 128 -2.87 -16.58 17.62
CA PHE A 128 -2.89 -15.45 16.71
C PHE A 128 -2.00 -15.77 15.49
N ASP A 129 -2.61 -16.22 14.41
CA ASP A 129 -1.85 -16.50 13.18
C ASP A 129 -1.45 -15.20 12.48
N LEU A 130 -0.33 -14.62 12.92
CA LEU A 130 0.25 -13.43 12.29
C LEU A 130 0.96 -13.73 10.96
N ARG A 131 1.13 -15.02 10.61
CA ARG A 131 1.81 -15.42 9.36
C ARG A 131 1.03 -14.92 8.15
N GLY A 132 -0.29 -14.90 8.22
CA GLY A 132 -1.15 -14.35 7.18
C GLY A 132 -0.91 -12.85 6.92
N PHE A 133 -0.52 -12.08 7.94
CA PHE A 133 -0.24 -10.66 7.81
C PHE A 133 1.04 -10.36 7.03
N PHE A 134 1.99 -11.29 7.02
CA PHE A 134 3.31 -11.07 6.43
C PHE A 134 3.60 -11.97 5.23
N SER A 135 2.73 -12.93 4.91
CA SER A 135 2.91 -13.81 3.76
C SER A 135 2.59 -13.05 2.47
N PRO A 136 3.53 -12.94 1.52
CA PRO A 136 3.25 -12.36 0.20
C PRO A 136 2.13 -13.08 -0.56
N LEU A 137 1.89 -14.37 -0.23
CA LEU A 137 0.82 -15.18 -0.83
C LEU A 137 -0.55 -14.90 -0.20
N ASN A 138 -0.57 -14.44 1.07
CA ASN A 138 -1.80 -14.26 1.84
C ASN A 138 -2.06 -12.80 2.23
N ASN A 139 -1.09 -11.90 1.99
CA ASN A 139 -1.30 -10.49 2.25
C ASN A 139 -1.72 -9.79 0.96
N PRO A 140 -2.97 -9.33 0.88
CA PRO A 140 -3.47 -8.65 -0.31
C PRO A 140 -2.89 -7.23 -0.48
N LEU A 141 -2.17 -6.68 0.53
CA LEU A 141 -1.73 -5.29 0.53
C LEU A 141 -0.47 -5.01 -0.30
N TRP A 142 0.33 -6.05 -0.61
CA TRP A 142 1.52 -5.86 -1.42
C TRP A 142 1.85 -7.07 -2.30
N VAL A 143 2.62 -6.80 -3.34
CA VAL A 143 3.11 -7.82 -4.29
C VAL A 143 4.55 -7.52 -4.69
N LYS A 144 5.33 -8.56 -4.96
CA LYS A 144 6.62 -8.40 -5.65
C LYS A 144 6.36 -7.98 -7.09
N TYR A 145 6.93 -6.85 -7.48
CA TYR A 145 6.69 -6.26 -8.78
C TYR A 145 7.94 -5.55 -9.31
N PRO A 146 8.22 -5.62 -10.61
CA PRO A 146 9.26 -4.82 -11.24
C PRO A 146 8.79 -3.35 -11.33
N ILE A 147 9.09 -2.58 -10.30
CA ILE A 147 8.68 -1.16 -10.21
C ILE A 147 9.25 -0.40 -11.40
N PRO A 148 8.40 0.27 -12.20
CA PRO A 148 8.87 1.04 -13.34
C PRO A 148 9.47 2.37 -12.91
N TYR A 149 10.74 2.55 -13.18
CA TYR A 149 11.44 3.83 -13.10
C TYR A 149 11.64 4.43 -14.50
N GLU A 150 12.08 5.67 -14.59
CA GLU A 150 12.27 6.35 -15.88
C GLU A 150 13.25 5.63 -16.81
N SER A 151 14.31 5.03 -16.27
CA SER A 151 15.38 4.39 -17.06
C SER A 151 15.32 2.87 -17.09
N SER A 152 14.66 2.23 -16.15
CA SER A 152 14.64 0.76 -16.02
C SER A 152 13.57 0.31 -15.03
N ASN A 153 13.27 -0.99 -15.03
CA ASN A 153 12.45 -1.59 -13.98
C ASN A 153 13.36 -2.15 -12.89
N ILE A 154 13.01 -1.91 -11.64
CA ILE A 154 13.74 -2.42 -10.47
C ILE A 154 12.84 -3.36 -9.69
N ASN A 155 13.31 -4.58 -9.41
CA ASN A 155 12.57 -5.51 -8.56
C ASN A 155 12.31 -4.90 -7.19
N GLY A 156 11.06 -4.81 -6.81
CA GLY A 156 10.63 -4.19 -5.57
C GLY A 156 9.33 -4.78 -5.04
N ILE A 157 8.71 -4.05 -4.14
CA ILE A 157 7.43 -4.40 -3.53
C ILE A 157 6.46 -3.27 -3.84
N ALA A 158 5.38 -3.58 -4.52
CA ALA A 158 4.30 -2.64 -4.84
C ALA A 158 3.14 -2.77 -3.86
N LEU A 159 2.48 -1.66 -3.52
CA LEU A 159 1.19 -1.69 -2.84
C LEU A 159 0.09 -2.13 -3.80
N CYS A 160 -0.71 -3.08 -3.37
CA CYS A 160 -1.92 -3.52 -4.08
C CYS A 160 -3.10 -2.63 -3.68
N TRP A 161 -3.29 -1.53 -4.40
CA TRP A 161 -4.32 -0.53 -4.07
C TRP A 161 -5.63 -0.71 -4.80
N HIS A 162 -5.74 -1.73 -5.67
CA HIS A 162 -6.92 -1.97 -6.48
C HIS A 162 -7.72 -3.19 -5.99
N ASP A 163 -9.01 -3.04 -5.79
CA ASP A 163 -10.09 -4.01 -5.50
C ASP A 163 -10.02 -4.92 -4.27
N VAL A 164 -8.90 -5.56 -4.01
CA VAL A 164 -8.85 -6.74 -3.16
C VAL A 164 -9.05 -6.45 -1.68
N ILE A 165 -8.53 -5.32 -1.23
CA ILE A 165 -8.39 -5.04 0.19
C ILE A 165 -9.67 -4.47 0.77
N LEU A 166 -10.39 -3.72 -0.03
CA LEU A 166 -11.59 -3.04 0.42
C LEU A 166 -12.75 -4.02 0.62
N ASP A 167 -12.81 -5.09 -0.17
CA ASP A 167 -13.74 -6.20 0.06
C ASP A 167 -13.38 -6.98 1.31
N PHE A 168 -12.09 -7.20 1.56
CA PHE A 168 -11.62 -7.93 2.74
C PHE A 168 -11.78 -7.13 4.04
N MET A 169 -11.62 -5.82 4.01
CA MET A 169 -11.77 -4.94 5.18
C MET A 169 -13.22 -4.50 5.42
N CYS A 170 -14.20 -5.09 4.74
CA CYS A 170 -15.64 -4.73 4.85
C CYS A 170 -15.96 -3.27 4.53
N LEU A 171 -15.09 -2.58 3.84
CA LEU A 171 -15.31 -1.22 3.38
C LEU A 171 -16.12 -1.23 2.09
N ASN A 172 -17.38 -1.67 2.23
CA ASN A 172 -18.51 -1.55 1.29
C ASN A 172 -18.18 -1.32 -0.20
N LYS A 173 -18.41 -2.39 -0.98
CA LYS A 173 -18.83 -2.40 -2.39
C LYS A 173 -18.29 -1.24 -3.25
N ILE A 174 -16.99 -1.14 -3.36
CA ILE A 174 -16.44 -0.49 -4.52
C ILE A 174 -16.38 -1.60 -5.58
N SER A 175 -17.28 -1.54 -6.55
CA SER A 175 -17.34 -2.51 -7.66
C SER A 175 -15.95 -2.65 -8.27
N GLY A 176 -15.49 -3.89 -8.43
CA GLY A 176 -14.27 -4.19 -9.15
C GLY A 176 -14.24 -3.52 -10.52
N ILE A 177 -13.05 -3.28 -11.07
CA ILE A 177 -12.95 -2.83 -12.45
C ILE A 177 -13.58 -3.91 -13.32
N SER A 178 -14.74 -3.59 -13.87
CA SER A 178 -15.48 -4.46 -14.78
C SER A 178 -14.92 -4.42 -16.19
N THR A 179 -13.67 -4.01 -16.39
CA THR A 179 -13.10 -3.89 -17.73
C THR A 179 -11.96 -4.87 -17.94
N ASN A 180 -11.90 -5.43 -19.14
CA ASN A 180 -10.75 -6.19 -19.62
C ASN A 180 -9.73 -5.28 -20.33
N ASP A 181 -10.06 -4.00 -20.56
CA ASP A 181 -9.18 -3.01 -21.17
C ASP A 181 -8.66 -2.02 -20.13
N PHE A 182 -7.62 -2.45 -19.43
CA PHE A 182 -6.94 -1.58 -18.45
C PHE A 182 -6.25 -0.37 -19.10
N GLY A 183 -5.83 -0.49 -20.36
CA GLY A 183 -5.22 0.61 -21.10
C GLY A 183 -6.18 1.79 -21.26
N GLN A 184 -7.38 1.50 -21.77
CA GLN A 184 -8.43 2.49 -21.93
C GLN A 184 -8.87 3.08 -20.60
N TYR A 185 -9.12 2.24 -19.60
CA TYR A 185 -9.53 2.66 -18.27
C TYR A 185 -8.50 3.60 -17.62
N VAL A 186 -7.21 3.26 -17.65
CA VAL A 186 -6.16 4.10 -17.08
C VAL A 186 -6.05 5.43 -17.85
N ARG A 187 -6.14 5.39 -19.18
CA ARG A 187 -6.12 6.60 -20.02
C ARG A 187 -7.22 7.57 -19.59
N GLU A 188 -8.45 7.11 -19.43
CA GLU A 188 -9.59 7.92 -18.99
C GLU A 188 -9.34 8.60 -17.64
N LYS A 189 -8.65 7.91 -16.70
CA LYS A 189 -8.29 8.50 -15.41
C LYS A 189 -7.20 9.57 -15.54
N PHE A 190 -6.24 9.40 -16.44
CA PHE A 190 -5.21 10.40 -16.70
C PHE A 190 -5.74 11.60 -17.48
N GLU A 191 -6.77 11.44 -18.30
CA GLU A 191 -7.44 12.50 -19.07
C GLU A 191 -8.57 13.21 -18.30
N ALA A 192 -8.84 12.78 -17.06
CA ALA A 192 -9.85 13.41 -16.23
C ALA A 192 -9.59 14.90 -15.99
N HIS A 193 -10.64 15.62 -15.63
CA HIS A 193 -10.60 17.07 -15.38
C HIS A 193 -10.21 17.91 -16.60
N GLY A 194 -10.56 17.46 -17.80
CA GLY A 194 -10.32 18.21 -19.05
C GLY A 194 -8.87 18.19 -19.52
N LYS A 195 -8.04 17.30 -18.96
CA LYS A 195 -6.68 17.10 -19.46
C LYS A 195 -6.73 16.26 -20.74
N THR A 196 -6.00 16.70 -21.75
CA THR A 196 -5.79 15.94 -22.99
C THR A 196 -4.35 15.46 -23.02
N ILE A 197 -4.15 14.16 -23.23
CA ILE A 197 -2.80 13.61 -23.37
C ILE A 197 -2.34 13.87 -24.79
N ASP A 198 -1.27 14.67 -24.94
CA ASP A 198 -0.62 14.87 -26.23
C ASP A 198 -0.13 13.51 -26.76
N ASN A 199 -0.46 13.24 -28.04
CA ASN A 199 0.01 12.02 -28.72
C ASN A 199 1.55 11.96 -28.84
N ASN A 200 2.27 13.05 -28.62
CA ASN A 200 3.72 13.12 -28.61
C ASN A 200 4.32 13.05 -27.19
N ASP A 201 3.49 12.99 -26.13
CA ASP A 201 3.96 12.84 -24.76
C ASP A 201 4.24 11.37 -24.42
N ASP A 202 5.38 10.88 -24.86
CA ASP A 202 5.81 9.50 -24.61
C ASP A 202 5.97 9.19 -23.12
N LYS A 203 6.28 10.19 -22.28
CA LYS A 203 6.43 10.00 -20.84
C LYS A 203 5.07 9.68 -20.19
N THR A 204 4.03 10.40 -20.51
CA THR A 204 2.68 10.14 -20.00
C THR A 204 2.11 8.83 -20.55
N LYS A 205 2.33 8.54 -21.84
CA LYS A 205 1.95 7.25 -22.42
C LYS A 205 2.58 6.08 -21.65
N LYS A 206 3.88 6.17 -21.38
CA LYS A 206 4.60 5.13 -20.64
C LYS A 206 4.07 4.95 -19.21
N LYS A 207 3.67 6.02 -18.53
CA LYS A 207 3.01 5.95 -17.21
C LYS A 207 1.69 5.20 -17.29
N ILE A 208 0.88 5.47 -18.31
CA ILE A 208 -0.40 4.79 -18.55
C ILE A 208 -0.17 3.29 -18.77
N GLU A 209 0.75 2.92 -19.67
CA GLU A 209 1.10 1.53 -19.96
C GLU A 209 1.56 0.79 -18.71
N ASN A 210 2.47 1.38 -17.95
CA ASN A 210 3.00 0.79 -16.72
C ASN A 210 1.90 0.61 -15.67
N THR A 211 1.01 1.59 -15.53
CA THR A 211 -0.12 1.53 -14.59
C THR A 211 -1.12 0.45 -15.02
N ALA A 212 -1.45 0.38 -16.31
CA ALA A 212 -2.36 -0.63 -16.86
C ALA A 212 -1.80 -2.06 -16.68
N ALA A 213 -0.50 -2.25 -16.92
CA ALA A 213 0.17 -3.53 -16.70
C ALA A 213 0.09 -3.96 -15.22
N PHE A 214 0.29 -3.03 -14.30
CA PHE A 214 0.18 -3.31 -12.87
C PHE A 214 -1.25 -3.67 -12.44
N LEU A 215 -2.27 -2.97 -12.95
CA LEU A 215 -3.68 -3.30 -12.70
C LEU A 215 -4.02 -4.73 -13.14
N GLY A 216 -3.54 -5.15 -14.30
CA GLY A 216 -3.72 -6.51 -14.79
C GLY A 216 -3.11 -7.58 -13.86
N ILE A 217 -1.94 -7.29 -13.28
CA ILE A 217 -1.30 -8.18 -12.30
C ILE A 217 -2.10 -8.23 -11.00
N MET A 218 -2.54 -7.09 -10.48
CA MET A 218 -3.37 -7.05 -9.28
C MET A 218 -4.66 -7.84 -9.45
N GLN A 219 -5.33 -7.73 -10.60
CA GLN A 219 -6.54 -8.50 -10.89
C GLN A 219 -6.26 -10.01 -10.93
N THR A 220 -5.12 -10.41 -11.50
CA THR A 220 -4.72 -11.83 -11.53
C THR A 220 -4.48 -12.36 -10.11
N GLN A 221 -3.75 -11.60 -9.28
CA GLN A 221 -3.50 -11.93 -7.88
C GLN A 221 -4.82 -12.08 -7.09
N TYR A 222 -5.74 -11.16 -7.31
CA TYR A 222 -7.07 -11.23 -6.71
C TYR A 222 -7.83 -12.48 -7.09
N SER A 223 -7.87 -12.81 -8.36
CA SER A 223 -8.57 -14.00 -8.84
C SER A 223 -8.00 -15.29 -8.22
N LEU A 224 -6.68 -15.36 -8.06
CA LEU A 224 -6.02 -16.48 -7.39
C LEU A 224 -6.36 -16.55 -5.89
N LEU A 225 -6.33 -15.42 -5.21
CA LEU A 225 -6.67 -15.34 -3.79
C LEU A 225 -8.13 -15.75 -3.56
N LYS A 226 -9.05 -15.27 -4.39
CA LYS A 226 -10.48 -15.64 -4.32
C LYS A 226 -10.69 -17.14 -4.49
N LYS A 227 -10.03 -17.77 -5.45
CA LYS A 227 -10.09 -19.22 -5.65
C LYS A 227 -9.51 -20.00 -4.47
N SER A 228 -8.41 -19.53 -3.89
CA SER A 228 -7.83 -20.15 -2.69
C SER A 228 -8.78 -20.09 -1.49
N LEU A 229 -9.49 -18.96 -1.32
CA LEU A 229 -10.45 -18.78 -0.22
C LEU A 229 -11.75 -19.59 -0.43
N SER A 230 -12.16 -19.83 -1.69
CA SER A 230 -13.32 -20.65 -2.03
C SER A 230 -13.03 -22.16 -2.01
N GLY A 231 -11.76 -22.56 -1.82
CA GLY A 231 -11.36 -23.97 -1.85
C GLY A 231 -11.34 -24.58 -3.26
N GLU A 232 -11.25 -23.76 -4.30
CA GLU A 232 -11.19 -24.15 -5.71
C GLU A 232 -9.74 -24.40 -6.23
N LEU A 233 -8.74 -24.25 -5.35
CA LEU A 233 -7.32 -24.55 -5.62
C LEU A 233 -6.85 -25.76 -4.82
#